data_42986e014f83ff197e7b4d49e8564563
#
_entry.id   42986e014f83ff197e7b4d49e8564563
#
_cell.length_a   1.000
_cell.length_b   1.000
_cell.length_c   1.000
_cell.angle_alpha   90.00
_cell.angle_beta   90.00
_cell.angle_gamma   90.00
#
_symmetry.space_group_name_H-M   'P 1'
#
loop_
_entity.id
_entity.type
_entity.pdbx_description
1 polymer ?
#
loop_
_entity_poly.entity_id
_entity_poly.type
_entity_poly.pdbx_seq_one_letter_code
_entity_poly.pdbx_strand_id
1 'polypeptide(L)'
;MASVPPTRRSRRPALKLGVVLGMALVLAGTGAGWVVWQGRPLGQDMRIDGDRQDASRPWPTATAQPTPKGPPYVTAVGASGRYFLDQYGKPILVKGDSPWALMTKLSPPQAQLWFADRQKQGFNAAIVSLIGALENGGPSSDGSTFDGLSPFIDGDILKWQGPYWERVTSYLRMAADHGITVMLYPVDGWTIGRSFVPQSFAQCRDYGRKVAKRFRDLPNIVWMSGGDYFPATNDLARGSDVDSCIDAMMRGIRDMGDGRPFSMQLGFDKSISTDNPYWADRVDWNFVYTYYPTYVAVLEAYSRQPGMPAVLGEANYEGENNQPESLPTTDETLRRQALWALTSGAAGEFVGSDDWEFHDGWQQRLSTPALTQIRRLRDLFSRLPWWRLVPDSEHTLVTRGRGTQLKTDKAMDVLDNDYVTAAQTPDGRFAVIYLPTRHTISVNRAALRADIRAAWIDPTSGTRRPVPMQSTFTPPGTNAGGDADWLLVLTS
;
A
#
# COMPACT_ATOMS: atom_id res chain seq x y z
N MET A 1 48.66 13.16 -50.01
CA MET A 1 49.95 13.06 -49.30
C MET A 1 49.82 13.94 -48.04
N ALA A 2 49.71 13.35 -46.88
CA ALA A 2 50.13 13.86 -45.59
C ALA A 2 49.71 12.82 -44.54
N SER A 3 50.67 12.37 -43.82
CA SER A 3 50.73 11.22 -42.91
C SER A 3 50.08 11.48 -41.58
N VAL A 4 49.46 10.41 -41.03
CA VAL A 4 48.93 10.30 -39.64
C VAL A 4 50.04 9.73 -38.75
N PRO A 5 50.30 10.27 -37.55
CA PRO A 5 51.15 9.61 -36.55
C PRO A 5 50.34 8.84 -35.50
N PRO A 6 50.96 7.90 -34.78
CA PRO A 6 50.30 6.80 -34.08
C PRO A 6 49.95 7.12 -32.62
N THR A 7 48.90 6.42 -32.11
CA THR A 7 48.38 6.42 -30.76
C THR A 7 49.34 5.80 -29.73
N ARG A 8 49.59 6.53 -28.62
CA ARG A 8 50.26 6.00 -27.42
C ARG A 8 49.25 5.31 -26.50
N ARG A 9 49.47 4.02 -26.23
CA ARG A 9 48.88 3.29 -25.10
C ARG A 9 49.52 3.79 -23.80
N SER A 10 48.73 4.17 -22.81
CA SER A 10 49.17 4.30 -21.43
C SER A 10 48.53 3.25 -20.53
N ARG A 11 49.37 2.68 -19.71
CA ARG A 11 49.10 1.55 -18.80
C ARG A 11 48.23 2.00 -17.62
N ARG A 12 47.29 1.13 -17.22
CA ARG A 12 46.55 1.23 -15.97
C ARG A 12 47.40 0.76 -14.78
N PRO A 13 47.39 1.42 -13.64
CA PRO A 13 47.80 0.82 -12.37
C PRO A 13 46.59 0.18 -11.68
N ALA A 14 46.82 -1.01 -11.11
CA ALA A 14 45.89 -1.72 -10.27
C ALA A 14 45.62 -0.95 -8.98
N LEU A 15 44.36 -0.76 -8.63
CA LEU A 15 43.98 -0.20 -7.33
C LEU A 15 43.27 -1.28 -6.49
N LYS A 16 43.70 -1.31 -5.23
CA LYS A 16 43.36 -2.29 -4.22
C LYS A 16 41.90 -2.09 -3.74
N LEU A 17 41.26 -3.21 -3.40
CA LEU A 17 39.98 -3.27 -2.71
C LEU A 17 39.99 -2.37 -1.46
N GLY A 18 39.15 -1.35 -1.49
CA GLY A 18 38.80 -0.55 -0.32
C GLY A 18 37.30 -0.59 -0.16
N VAL A 19 36.87 -0.85 1.07
CA VAL A 19 35.48 -0.89 1.52
C VAL A 19 34.75 0.38 1.08
N VAL A 20 33.72 0.26 0.23
CA VAL A 20 32.87 1.37 -0.16
C VAL A 20 31.71 1.46 0.82
N LEU A 21 31.80 2.38 1.75
CA LEU A 21 30.63 2.98 2.40
C LEU A 21 29.81 3.70 1.31
N GLY A 22 28.58 3.31 1.10
CA GLY A 22 27.68 3.96 0.17
C GLY A 22 27.41 5.41 0.60
N MET A 23 27.92 6.34 -0.17
CA MET A 23 27.48 7.73 -0.15
C MET A 23 26.23 7.85 -1.02
N ALA A 24 25.09 8.11 -0.41
CA ALA A 24 23.93 8.59 -1.14
C ALA A 24 24.17 10.04 -1.60
N LEU A 25 24.10 10.26 -2.91
CA LEU A 25 24.16 11.61 -3.50
C LEU A 25 22.86 12.35 -3.19
N VAL A 26 22.98 13.48 -2.53
CA VAL A 26 21.90 14.47 -2.42
C VAL A 26 21.85 15.23 -3.74
N LEU A 27 20.87 14.98 -4.59
CA LEU A 27 20.50 15.87 -5.67
C LEU A 27 19.49 16.89 -5.14
N ALA A 28 19.92 18.12 -4.97
CA ALA A 28 19.05 19.24 -4.68
C ALA A 28 18.26 19.60 -5.95
N GLY A 29 17.06 19.06 -6.10
CA GLY A 29 16.03 19.56 -7.00
C GLY A 29 15.04 20.38 -6.18
N THR A 30 14.63 21.50 -6.69
CA THR A 30 13.67 22.42 -6.08
C THR A 30 12.30 21.75 -5.86
N GLY A 31 11.97 21.46 -4.61
CA GLY A 31 10.67 20.94 -4.19
C GLY A 31 10.72 19.47 -3.71
N ALA A 32 10.56 19.28 -2.43
CA ALA A 32 10.54 18.04 -1.66
C ALA A 32 11.93 17.44 -1.34
N GLY A 33 12.46 17.84 -0.19
CA GLY A 33 13.68 17.25 0.34
C GLY A 33 13.40 15.86 0.92
N TRP A 34 13.75 14.82 0.21
CA TRP A 34 13.85 13.47 0.75
C TRP A 34 14.95 13.41 1.80
N VAL A 35 14.57 13.34 3.05
CA VAL A 35 15.51 13.05 4.11
C VAL A 35 15.69 11.54 4.18
N VAL A 36 16.72 11.04 3.49
CA VAL A 36 17.17 9.66 3.71
C VAL A 36 17.52 9.50 5.18
N TRP A 37 16.76 8.68 5.86
CA TRP A 37 17.01 8.32 7.25
C TRP A 37 18.33 7.53 7.34
N GLN A 38 19.44 8.24 7.65
CA GLN A 38 20.65 7.58 8.16
C GLN A 38 20.39 7.29 9.62
N GLY A 39 20.28 5.99 9.96
CA GLY A 39 20.06 5.51 11.31
C GLY A 39 21.04 6.08 12.33
N ARG A 40 20.75 7.27 12.83
CA ARG A 40 21.26 7.65 14.14
C ARG A 40 20.39 6.99 15.17
N PRO A 41 20.95 6.29 16.14
CA PRO A 41 20.16 5.82 17.28
C PRO A 41 19.46 7.04 17.87
N LEU A 42 18.13 7.00 17.87
CA LEU A 42 17.29 7.97 18.56
C LEU A 42 17.78 7.98 20.01
N GLY A 43 17.97 9.15 20.57
CA GLY A 43 18.71 9.47 21.77
C GLY A 43 18.63 8.41 22.88
N GLN A 44 19.78 8.04 23.40
CA GLN A 44 19.96 7.03 24.44
C GLN A 44 19.35 7.42 25.80
N ASP A 45 18.63 8.54 25.91
CA ASP A 45 18.23 9.11 27.20
C ASP A 45 16.74 9.07 27.54
N MET A 46 15.87 8.49 26.68
CA MET A 46 14.48 8.26 27.09
C MET A 46 14.35 6.90 27.75
N ARG A 47 14.49 6.87 29.06
CA ARG A 47 14.13 5.71 29.88
C ARG A 47 12.62 5.68 30.03
N ILE A 48 11.95 4.80 29.28
CA ILE A 48 10.59 4.39 29.61
C ILE A 48 10.74 3.44 30.83
N ASP A 49 10.64 3.98 32.03
CA ASP A 49 10.42 3.22 33.24
C ASP A 49 8.98 2.72 33.24
N GLY A 50 8.74 1.59 32.61
CA GLY A 50 7.42 0.99 32.54
C GLY A 50 7.50 -0.41 31.99
N ASP A 51 6.75 -1.26 32.55
CA ASP A 51 6.64 -2.69 32.46
C ASP A 51 6.79 -3.25 31.02
N ARG A 52 8.03 -3.43 30.54
CA ARG A 52 8.33 -4.11 29.25
C ARG A 52 7.81 -5.56 29.23
N GLN A 53 7.39 -6.09 30.38
CA GLN A 53 6.76 -7.41 30.49
C GLN A 53 5.38 -7.44 29.79
N ASP A 54 4.78 -6.31 29.51
CA ASP A 54 3.47 -6.26 28.82
C ASP A 54 3.58 -6.62 27.33
N ALA A 55 4.74 -6.39 26.69
CA ALA A 55 4.95 -6.73 25.28
C ALA A 55 4.85 -8.25 24.99
N SER A 56 5.11 -9.09 25.99
CA SER A 56 4.98 -10.55 25.85
C SER A 56 3.56 -11.08 26.05
N ARG A 57 2.64 -10.25 26.57
CA ARG A 57 1.26 -10.66 26.82
C ARG A 57 0.42 -10.61 25.54
N PRO A 58 -0.54 -11.53 25.36
CA PRO A 58 -1.53 -11.43 24.27
C PRO A 58 -2.27 -10.10 24.32
N TRP A 59 -2.65 -9.60 23.16
CA TRP A 59 -3.51 -8.42 23.08
C TRP A 59 -4.90 -8.73 23.64
N PRO A 60 -5.60 -7.73 24.20
CA PRO A 60 -6.99 -7.91 24.67
C PRO A 60 -7.88 -8.42 23.52
N THR A 61 -8.79 -9.33 23.86
CA THR A 61 -9.76 -9.86 22.92
C THR A 61 -10.77 -8.78 22.53
N ALA A 62 -10.98 -8.63 21.23
CA ALA A 62 -11.95 -7.70 20.70
C ALA A 62 -13.39 -8.12 21.01
N THR A 63 -14.28 -7.16 21.19
CA THR A 63 -15.73 -7.38 21.31
C THR A 63 -16.42 -7.11 19.97
N ALA A 64 -17.52 -7.84 19.70
CA ALA A 64 -18.32 -7.61 18.50
C ALA A 64 -18.88 -6.18 18.49
N GLN A 65 -18.70 -5.49 17.35
CA GLN A 65 -19.25 -4.15 17.13
C GLN A 65 -20.65 -4.26 16.49
N PRO A 66 -21.55 -3.31 16.75
CA PRO A 66 -22.82 -3.24 16.04
C PRO A 66 -22.59 -3.13 14.53
N THR A 67 -23.42 -3.79 13.73
CA THR A 67 -23.35 -3.69 12.27
C THR A 67 -23.71 -2.26 11.82
N PRO A 68 -22.78 -1.49 11.25
CA PRO A 68 -23.05 -0.13 10.80
C PRO A 68 -23.97 -0.14 9.59
N LYS A 69 -24.80 0.89 9.47
CA LYS A 69 -25.59 1.17 8.27
C LYS A 69 -24.79 2.10 7.34
N GLY A 70 -25.12 2.10 6.06
CA GLY A 70 -24.52 3.00 5.09
C GLY A 70 -23.81 2.29 3.93
N PRO A 71 -22.90 2.98 3.23
CA PRO A 71 -22.07 2.40 2.18
C PRO A 71 -21.25 1.21 2.68
N PRO A 72 -20.76 0.31 1.79
CA PRO A 72 -19.87 -0.78 2.18
C PRO A 72 -18.53 -0.26 2.71
N TYR A 73 -18.08 -0.77 3.85
CA TYR A 73 -16.76 -0.52 4.43
C TYR A 73 -16.05 -1.83 4.74
N VAL A 74 -14.72 -1.83 4.76
CA VAL A 74 -13.95 -2.96 5.25
C VAL A 74 -14.20 -3.12 6.75
N THR A 75 -14.73 -4.28 7.17
CA THR A 75 -15.07 -4.54 8.58
C THR A 75 -14.49 -5.84 9.13
N ALA A 76 -14.21 -6.81 8.27
CA ALA A 76 -13.71 -8.11 8.69
C ALA A 76 -12.88 -8.79 7.59
N VAL A 77 -12.17 -9.84 7.98
CA VAL A 77 -11.50 -10.77 7.06
C VAL A 77 -12.44 -11.91 6.71
N GLY A 78 -12.51 -12.29 5.43
CA GLY A 78 -13.32 -13.41 4.95
C GLY A 78 -12.80 -14.77 5.41
N ALA A 79 -13.67 -15.77 5.39
CA ALA A 79 -13.40 -17.10 5.95
C ALA A 79 -12.17 -17.82 5.34
N SER A 80 -11.81 -17.53 4.08
CA SER A 80 -10.59 -18.09 3.47
C SER A 80 -9.31 -17.39 3.91
N GLY A 81 -9.41 -16.27 4.63
CA GLY A 81 -8.27 -15.43 4.95
C GLY A 81 -7.68 -14.66 3.76
N ARG A 82 -8.35 -14.61 2.58
CA ARG A 82 -7.75 -14.05 1.36
C ARG A 82 -8.42 -12.78 0.85
N TYR A 83 -9.48 -12.32 1.50
CA TYR A 83 -10.22 -11.12 1.12
C TYR A 83 -10.91 -10.50 2.33
N PHE A 84 -11.37 -9.28 2.16
CA PHE A 84 -12.16 -8.59 3.17
C PHE A 84 -13.66 -8.76 2.94
N LEU A 85 -14.40 -8.59 4.03
CA LEU A 85 -15.86 -8.47 4.05
C LEU A 85 -16.27 -7.05 4.43
N ASP A 86 -17.37 -6.60 3.85
CA ASP A 86 -18.08 -5.43 4.33
C ASP A 86 -19.00 -5.80 5.53
N GLN A 87 -19.65 -4.80 6.11
CA GLN A 87 -20.58 -4.99 7.22
C GLN A 87 -21.83 -5.82 6.88
N TYR A 88 -22.06 -6.09 5.61
CA TYR A 88 -23.15 -6.95 5.13
C TYR A 88 -22.69 -8.38 4.82
N GLY A 89 -21.44 -8.69 5.14
CA GLY A 89 -20.82 -10.00 4.88
C GLY A 89 -20.50 -10.26 3.41
N LYS A 90 -20.40 -9.24 2.57
CA LYS A 90 -20.07 -9.36 1.15
C LYS A 90 -18.58 -9.10 0.94
N PRO A 91 -17.93 -9.82 0.01
CA PRO A 91 -16.56 -9.52 -0.38
C PRO A 91 -16.41 -8.08 -0.89
N ILE A 92 -15.43 -7.36 -0.37
CA ILE A 92 -15.10 -5.99 -0.76
C ILE A 92 -13.67 -5.90 -1.25
N LEU A 93 -13.49 -5.47 -2.50
CA LEU A 93 -12.19 -5.17 -3.10
C LEU A 93 -11.74 -3.80 -2.63
N VAL A 94 -10.55 -3.72 -2.03
CA VAL A 94 -9.96 -2.43 -1.64
C VAL A 94 -9.51 -1.68 -2.89
N LYS A 95 -9.97 -0.45 -3.03
CA LYS A 95 -9.68 0.49 -4.12
C LYS A 95 -9.23 1.80 -3.49
N GLY A 96 -7.96 1.88 -3.16
CA GLY A 96 -7.42 2.89 -2.28
C GLY A 96 -6.68 4.03 -2.98
N ASP A 97 -6.57 5.16 -2.26
CA ASP A 97 -5.71 6.30 -2.54
C ASP A 97 -4.90 6.65 -1.29
N SER A 98 -3.77 7.34 -1.44
CA SER A 98 -2.81 7.60 -0.37
C SER A 98 -2.68 9.09 -0.03
N PRO A 99 -3.74 9.77 0.48
CA PRO A 99 -3.70 11.19 0.85
C PRO A 99 -3.13 11.38 2.27
N TRP A 100 -1.88 11.02 2.48
CA TRP A 100 -1.23 10.99 3.80
C TRP A 100 -1.49 12.23 4.65
N ALA A 101 -1.28 13.41 4.07
CA ALA A 101 -1.34 14.71 4.76
C ALA A 101 -2.77 15.31 4.86
N LEU A 102 -3.81 14.59 4.45
CA LEU A 102 -5.19 15.10 4.34
C LEU A 102 -5.66 15.83 5.60
N MET A 103 -5.40 15.26 6.79
CA MET A 103 -5.91 15.79 8.06
C MET A 103 -5.34 17.16 8.40
N THR A 104 -4.13 17.48 7.97
CA THR A 104 -3.41 18.68 8.38
C THR A 104 -3.24 19.72 7.27
N LYS A 105 -3.32 19.30 6.00
CA LYS A 105 -3.14 20.16 4.83
C LYS A 105 -4.44 20.73 4.26
N LEU A 106 -5.56 20.03 4.40
CA LEU A 106 -6.81 20.46 3.77
C LEU A 106 -7.72 21.25 4.72
N SER A 107 -8.35 22.28 4.17
CA SER A 107 -9.52 22.91 4.81
C SER A 107 -10.76 22.02 4.65
N PRO A 108 -11.83 22.22 5.46
CA PRO A 108 -13.05 21.42 5.32
C PRO A 108 -13.67 21.42 3.92
N PRO A 109 -13.75 22.54 3.18
CA PRO A 109 -14.22 22.52 1.80
C PRO A 109 -13.30 21.72 0.84
N GLN A 110 -12.00 21.78 1.05
CA GLN A 110 -11.03 21.01 0.25
C GLN A 110 -11.12 19.51 0.53
N ALA A 111 -11.27 19.11 1.79
CA ALA A 111 -11.50 17.72 2.16
C ALA A 111 -12.80 17.18 1.55
N GLN A 112 -13.90 17.99 1.59
CA GLN A 112 -15.16 17.65 0.95
C GLN A 112 -15.00 17.45 -0.57
N LEU A 113 -14.25 18.34 -1.24
CA LEU A 113 -13.95 18.22 -2.66
C LEU A 113 -13.21 16.92 -2.95
N TRP A 114 -12.18 16.60 -2.16
CA TRP A 114 -11.37 15.41 -2.33
C TRP A 114 -12.21 14.13 -2.16
N PHE A 115 -12.97 13.99 -1.07
CA PHE A 115 -13.79 12.81 -0.84
C PHE A 115 -14.89 12.63 -1.90
N ALA A 116 -15.53 13.71 -2.32
CA ALA A 116 -16.54 13.67 -3.38
C ALA A 116 -15.95 13.22 -4.73
N ASP A 117 -14.77 13.71 -5.07
CA ASP A 117 -14.07 13.27 -6.28
C ASP A 117 -13.68 11.80 -6.21
N ARG A 118 -13.09 11.35 -5.09
CA ARG A 118 -12.69 9.94 -4.94
C ARG A 118 -13.88 8.99 -4.99
N GLN A 119 -15.00 9.33 -4.37
CA GLN A 119 -16.26 8.58 -4.51
C GLN A 119 -16.69 8.48 -5.97
N LYS A 120 -16.72 9.62 -6.70
CA LYS A 120 -17.08 9.67 -8.11
C LYS A 120 -16.18 8.80 -8.98
N GLN A 121 -14.91 8.70 -8.64
CA GLN A 121 -13.92 7.85 -9.32
C GLN A 121 -13.93 6.39 -8.84
N GLY A 122 -14.83 6.02 -7.92
CA GLY A 122 -15.02 4.65 -7.45
C GLY A 122 -13.98 4.17 -6.45
N PHE A 123 -13.26 5.08 -5.81
CA PHE A 123 -12.43 4.75 -4.64
C PHE A 123 -13.32 4.40 -3.44
N ASN A 124 -12.86 3.49 -2.60
CA ASN A 124 -13.53 3.08 -1.37
C ASN A 124 -12.61 2.97 -0.15
N ALA A 125 -11.35 3.36 -0.31
CA ALA A 125 -10.38 3.38 0.78
C ALA A 125 -9.40 4.56 0.64
N ALA A 126 -8.87 5.03 1.78
CA ALA A 126 -7.84 6.05 1.85
C ALA A 126 -6.84 5.75 2.97
N ILE A 127 -5.54 5.89 2.71
CA ILE A 127 -4.50 5.87 3.75
C ILE A 127 -4.32 7.28 4.28
N VAL A 128 -4.41 7.45 5.61
CA VAL A 128 -4.36 8.78 6.23
C VAL A 128 -3.61 8.74 7.55
N SER A 129 -2.70 9.69 7.76
CA SER A 129 -2.11 9.94 9.08
C SER A 129 -3.03 10.84 9.91
N LEU A 130 -3.37 10.40 11.13
CA LEU A 130 -4.22 11.18 12.04
C LEU A 130 -3.47 12.40 12.58
N ILE A 131 -2.17 12.23 12.87
CA ILE A 131 -1.25 13.28 13.28
C ILE A 131 -0.22 13.44 12.15
N GLY A 132 -0.50 14.32 11.22
CA GLY A 132 0.36 14.57 10.05
C GLY A 132 1.42 15.61 10.34
N ALA A 133 2.55 15.22 10.94
CA ALA A 133 3.72 16.10 11.09
C ALA A 133 4.52 16.23 9.77
N LEU A 134 5.65 16.92 9.80
CA LEU A 134 6.49 17.14 8.62
C LEU A 134 6.92 15.85 7.93
N GLU A 135 7.11 14.79 8.70
CA GLU A 135 7.52 13.47 8.20
C GLU A 135 6.48 12.85 7.26
N ASN A 136 5.21 13.22 7.40
CA ASN A 136 4.11 12.80 6.55
C ASN A 136 3.52 13.96 5.71
N GLY A 137 4.38 14.86 5.26
CA GLY A 137 3.98 15.98 4.42
C GLY A 137 3.10 17.02 5.12
N GLY A 138 2.98 16.95 6.45
CA GLY A 138 2.25 17.95 7.23
C GLY A 138 2.93 19.31 7.23
N PRO A 139 2.22 20.38 7.57
CA PRO A 139 2.75 21.74 7.51
C PRO A 139 3.65 22.11 8.71
N SER A 140 3.64 21.30 9.78
CA SER A 140 4.30 21.61 11.04
C SER A 140 4.87 20.38 11.72
N SER A 141 5.98 20.55 12.44
CA SER A 141 6.65 19.45 13.16
C SER A 141 5.89 18.94 14.38
N ASP A 142 4.93 19.68 14.90
CA ASP A 142 4.10 19.31 16.06
C ASP A 142 2.74 18.69 15.66
N GLY A 143 2.52 18.46 14.36
CA GLY A 143 1.25 17.95 13.82
C GLY A 143 0.15 19.00 13.72
N SER A 144 0.45 20.27 13.93
CA SER A 144 -0.52 21.35 13.73
C SER A 144 -0.94 21.47 12.26
N THR A 145 -2.19 21.84 12.03
CA THR A 145 -2.76 22.02 10.70
C THR A 145 -2.22 23.27 10.02
N PHE A 146 -2.43 23.39 8.70
CA PHE A 146 -2.03 24.54 7.88
C PHE A 146 -2.51 25.91 8.42
N ASP A 147 -3.61 25.93 9.19
CA ASP A 147 -4.20 27.12 9.81
C ASP A 147 -4.02 27.14 11.34
N GLY A 148 -3.06 26.37 11.87
CA GLY A 148 -2.55 26.48 13.22
C GLY A 148 -3.35 25.73 14.31
N LEU A 149 -4.23 24.79 13.96
CA LEU A 149 -4.84 23.93 14.98
C LEU A 149 -3.84 22.87 15.43
N SER A 150 -3.45 22.89 16.68
CA SER A 150 -2.56 21.90 17.27
C SER A 150 -3.32 20.70 17.81
N PRO A 151 -2.82 19.45 17.65
CA PRO A 151 -3.45 18.27 18.23
C PRO A 151 -3.41 18.25 19.77
N PHE A 152 -2.36 18.86 20.37
CA PHE A 152 -2.05 18.71 21.78
C PHE A 152 -1.81 20.07 22.45
N ILE A 153 -2.02 20.12 23.76
CA ILE A 153 -1.67 21.25 24.62
C ILE A 153 -0.27 20.95 25.21
N ASP A 154 0.66 21.86 25.03
CA ASP A 154 2.04 21.76 25.54
C ASP A 154 2.75 20.45 25.17
N GLY A 155 2.42 19.87 24.01
CA GLY A 155 2.99 18.60 23.55
C GLY A 155 2.55 17.36 24.35
N ASP A 156 1.63 17.50 25.31
CA ASP A 156 1.10 16.39 26.09
C ASP A 156 0.05 15.61 25.29
N ILE A 157 0.41 14.39 24.86
CA ILE A 157 -0.44 13.54 24.02
C ILE A 157 -1.78 13.14 24.66
N LEU A 158 -1.91 13.34 25.95
CA LEU A 158 -3.18 13.10 26.68
C LEU A 158 -3.99 14.38 26.87
N LYS A 159 -3.43 15.56 26.57
CA LYS A 159 -4.14 16.86 26.64
C LYS A 159 -4.50 17.32 25.24
N TRP A 160 -5.68 16.99 24.79
CA TRP A 160 -6.14 17.25 23.44
C TRP A 160 -6.73 18.64 23.26
N GLN A 161 -6.37 19.31 22.14
CA GLN A 161 -7.04 20.55 21.74
C GLN A 161 -8.34 20.24 20.97
N GLY A 162 -9.47 20.62 21.54
CA GLY A 162 -10.80 20.30 21.01
C GLY A 162 -10.96 20.58 19.51
N PRO A 163 -10.65 21.79 19.00
CA PRO A 163 -10.84 22.14 17.59
C PRO A 163 -10.14 21.22 16.60
N TYR A 164 -8.92 20.76 16.89
CA TYR A 164 -8.20 19.79 16.06
C TYR A 164 -8.99 18.46 15.95
N TRP A 165 -9.34 17.90 17.11
CA TRP A 165 -10.02 16.61 17.20
C TRP A 165 -11.45 16.64 16.67
N GLU A 166 -12.12 17.78 16.72
CA GLU A 166 -13.41 17.99 16.06
C GLU A 166 -13.25 17.99 14.55
N ARG A 167 -12.24 18.67 14.00
CA ARG A 167 -11.95 18.72 12.58
C ARG A 167 -11.64 17.32 12.04
N VAL A 168 -10.69 16.58 12.62
CA VAL A 168 -10.33 15.25 12.12
C VAL A 168 -11.50 14.27 12.26
N THR A 169 -12.31 14.39 13.31
CA THR A 169 -13.55 13.61 13.45
C THR A 169 -14.55 13.94 12.32
N SER A 170 -14.67 15.21 11.93
CA SER A 170 -15.55 15.60 10.84
C SER A 170 -15.08 15.06 9.50
N TYR A 171 -13.76 15.00 9.25
CA TYR A 171 -13.21 14.42 8.03
C TYR A 171 -13.41 12.90 7.96
N LEU A 172 -13.29 12.19 9.08
CA LEU A 172 -13.57 10.75 9.12
C LEU A 172 -15.08 10.46 8.88
N ARG A 173 -15.98 11.31 9.36
CA ARG A 173 -17.41 11.23 9.03
C ARG A 173 -17.66 11.53 7.56
N MET A 174 -17.02 12.56 7.04
CA MET A 174 -17.10 12.92 5.62
C MET A 174 -16.63 11.76 4.74
N ALA A 175 -15.53 11.08 5.10
CA ALA A 175 -15.09 9.85 4.44
C ALA A 175 -16.18 8.76 4.49
N ALA A 176 -16.83 8.56 5.65
CA ALA A 176 -17.93 7.61 5.78
C ALA A 176 -19.11 7.97 4.86
N ASP A 177 -19.52 9.23 4.83
CA ASP A 177 -20.63 9.69 3.96
C ASP A 177 -20.34 9.45 2.47
N HIS A 178 -19.07 9.44 2.08
CA HIS A 178 -18.61 9.14 0.73
C HIS A 178 -18.25 7.66 0.49
N GLY A 179 -18.50 6.77 1.46
CA GLY A 179 -18.25 5.33 1.32
C GLY A 179 -16.77 4.96 1.30
N ILE A 180 -15.92 5.76 1.96
CA ILE A 180 -14.48 5.56 2.02
C ILE A 180 -14.09 4.99 3.38
N THR A 181 -13.52 3.77 3.37
CA THR A 181 -12.81 3.20 4.52
C THR A 181 -11.50 3.93 4.71
N VAL A 182 -11.21 4.39 5.92
CA VAL A 182 -9.94 5.05 6.23
C VAL A 182 -9.00 4.05 6.89
N MET A 183 -7.88 3.74 6.23
CA MET A 183 -6.73 3.06 6.79
C MET A 183 -5.99 4.08 7.65
N LEU A 184 -6.37 4.14 8.93
CA LEU A 184 -6.02 5.25 9.81
C LEU A 184 -4.80 4.92 10.66
N TYR A 185 -3.75 5.70 10.50
CA TYR A 185 -2.59 5.69 11.39
C TYR A 185 -2.85 6.65 12.57
N PRO A 186 -3.01 6.16 13.80
CA PRO A 186 -3.16 7.04 14.97
C PRO A 186 -1.98 7.99 15.15
N VAL A 187 -0.79 7.52 14.87
CA VAL A 187 0.44 8.22 14.58
C VAL A 187 1.39 7.22 13.93
N ASP A 188 2.19 7.66 12.98
CA ASP A 188 3.16 6.81 12.31
C ASP A 188 4.50 6.76 13.04
N GLY A 189 5.34 5.79 12.68
CA GLY A 189 6.64 5.57 13.33
C GLY A 189 7.64 6.70 13.16
N TRP A 190 7.56 7.42 12.03
CA TRP A 190 8.41 8.58 11.78
C TRP A 190 8.05 9.74 12.70
N THR A 191 6.76 10.07 12.77
CA THR A 191 6.24 11.14 13.63
C THR A 191 6.49 10.82 15.10
N ILE A 192 6.28 9.57 15.55
CA ILE A 192 6.64 9.16 16.93
C ILE A 192 8.11 9.44 17.20
N GLY A 193 9.00 9.01 16.31
CA GLY A 193 10.43 9.11 16.52
C GLY A 193 11.01 10.52 16.49
N ARG A 194 10.32 11.46 15.87
CA ARG A 194 10.85 12.81 15.61
C ARG A 194 10.05 13.93 16.27
N SER A 195 8.75 13.92 16.13
CA SER A 195 7.87 15.03 16.52
C SER A 195 6.89 14.65 17.62
N PHE A 196 6.38 13.41 17.62
CA PHE A 196 5.50 12.89 18.64
C PHE A 196 6.35 12.20 19.70
N VAL A 197 6.83 12.94 20.67
CA VAL A 197 7.70 12.39 21.71
C VAL A 197 6.89 11.51 22.65
N PRO A 198 7.07 10.20 22.66
CA PRO A 198 6.41 9.31 23.61
C PRO A 198 6.92 9.63 25.01
N GLN A 199 6.01 9.77 25.94
CA GLN A 199 6.36 10.16 27.31
C GLN A 199 6.60 8.94 28.17
N SER A 200 5.76 7.92 28.01
CA SER A 200 5.90 6.62 28.65
C SER A 200 5.06 5.58 27.92
N PHE A 201 5.33 4.31 28.16
CA PHE A 201 4.48 3.21 27.67
C PHE A 201 3.01 3.39 28.09
N ALA A 202 2.77 3.75 29.35
CA ALA A 202 1.41 3.99 29.85
C ALA A 202 0.71 5.13 29.11
N GLN A 203 1.40 6.23 28.83
CA GLN A 203 0.82 7.35 28.08
C GLN A 203 0.53 6.98 26.63
N CYS A 204 1.39 6.23 25.95
CA CYS A 204 1.11 5.72 24.60
C CYS A 204 -0.13 4.81 24.60
N ARG A 205 -0.27 3.94 25.62
CA ARG A 205 -1.44 3.07 25.78
C ARG A 205 -2.72 3.87 26.04
N ASP A 206 -2.65 4.87 26.90
CA ASP A 206 -3.78 5.74 27.20
C ASP A 206 -4.17 6.60 26.00
N TYR A 207 -3.21 7.04 25.19
CA TYR A 207 -3.48 7.67 23.92
C TYR A 207 -4.28 6.75 22.99
N GLY A 208 -3.85 5.48 22.82
CA GLY A 208 -4.59 4.50 22.04
C GLY A 208 -6.03 4.30 22.52
N ARG A 209 -6.23 4.19 23.85
CA ARG A 209 -7.59 4.11 24.46
C ARG A 209 -8.43 5.34 24.11
N LYS A 210 -7.82 6.51 24.17
CA LYS A 210 -8.47 7.79 23.90
C LYS A 210 -8.89 7.92 22.43
N VAL A 211 -8.02 7.51 21.50
CA VAL A 211 -8.31 7.48 20.07
C VAL A 211 -9.44 6.49 19.76
N ALA A 212 -9.36 5.26 20.26
CA ALA A 212 -10.40 4.25 20.06
C ALA A 212 -11.76 4.72 20.62
N LYS A 213 -11.76 5.31 21.82
CA LYS A 213 -12.99 5.88 22.42
C LYS A 213 -13.59 7.00 21.57
N ARG A 214 -12.74 7.89 21.03
CA ARG A 214 -13.18 9.02 20.19
C ARG A 214 -13.87 8.57 18.92
N PHE A 215 -13.34 7.53 18.29
CA PHE A 215 -13.79 7.07 16.97
C PHE A 215 -14.61 5.77 16.99
N ARG A 216 -15.12 5.38 18.17
CA ARG A 216 -15.87 4.12 18.31
C ARG A 216 -17.10 4.01 17.43
N ASP A 217 -17.78 5.15 17.19
CA ASP A 217 -19.04 5.21 16.45
C ASP A 217 -18.83 5.43 14.92
N LEU A 218 -17.57 5.47 14.48
CA LEU A 218 -17.22 5.60 13.07
C LEU A 218 -17.08 4.21 12.43
N PRO A 219 -17.90 3.89 11.41
CA PRO A 219 -17.95 2.53 10.86
C PRO A 219 -16.81 2.22 9.89
N ASN A 220 -16.11 3.24 9.42
CA ASN A 220 -15.24 3.23 8.26
C ASN A 220 -13.74 3.28 8.59
N ILE A 221 -13.32 2.82 9.75
CA ILE A 221 -11.92 2.82 10.16
C ILE A 221 -11.37 1.39 10.14
N VAL A 222 -10.20 1.24 9.52
CA VAL A 222 -9.27 0.12 9.68
C VAL A 222 -8.01 0.68 10.32
N TRP A 223 -7.54 0.04 11.38
CA TRP A 223 -6.38 0.54 12.10
C TRP A 223 -5.09 0.18 11.36
N MET A 224 -4.20 1.15 11.31
CA MET A 224 -2.85 0.99 10.78
C MET A 224 -1.82 1.45 11.80
N SER A 225 -0.61 0.95 11.64
CA SER A 225 0.56 1.51 12.30
C SER A 225 1.81 1.32 11.43
N GLY A 226 2.93 1.82 11.87
CA GLY A 226 4.14 1.84 11.05
C GLY A 226 4.25 3.14 10.27
N GLY A 227 4.29 3.08 8.95
CA GLY A 227 4.64 4.21 8.09
C GLY A 227 6.15 4.28 7.92
N ASP A 228 6.69 3.60 6.89
CA ASP A 228 8.14 3.41 6.68
C ASP A 228 8.89 2.94 7.94
N TYR A 229 8.25 2.09 8.72
CA TYR A 229 8.70 1.71 10.04
C TYR A 229 9.67 0.54 10.02
N PHE A 230 10.83 0.74 10.62
CA PHE A 230 11.84 -0.29 10.81
C PHE A 230 11.91 -0.67 12.29
N PRO A 231 11.30 -1.80 12.71
CA PRO A 231 11.43 -2.29 14.06
C PRO A 231 12.91 -2.48 14.42
N ALA A 232 13.32 -1.99 15.61
CA ALA A 232 14.71 -2.08 16.03
C ALA A 232 15.16 -3.52 16.25
N THR A 233 14.23 -4.40 16.66
CA THR A 233 14.48 -5.84 16.84
C THR A 233 13.21 -6.64 16.61
N ASN A 234 13.36 -7.97 16.46
CA ASN A 234 12.23 -8.91 16.47
C ASN A 234 11.69 -9.18 17.89
N ASP A 235 12.38 -8.68 18.92
CA ASP A 235 12.02 -8.79 20.35
C ASP A 235 11.75 -7.39 20.88
N LEU A 236 10.51 -6.99 20.98
CA LEU A 236 10.12 -5.66 21.46
C LEU A 236 10.48 -5.42 22.93
N ALA A 237 10.75 -6.46 23.71
CA ALA A 237 11.27 -6.28 25.06
C ALA A 237 12.68 -5.66 25.07
N ARG A 238 13.37 -5.73 23.92
CA ARG A 238 14.70 -5.13 23.69
C ARG A 238 14.65 -4.03 22.61
N GLY A 239 13.47 -3.72 22.12
CA GLY A 239 13.25 -2.73 21.07
C GLY A 239 13.48 -1.31 21.53
N SER A 240 13.31 -0.39 20.57
CA SER A 240 13.36 1.05 20.83
C SER A 240 12.11 1.53 21.59
N ASP A 241 12.18 2.76 22.09
CA ASP A 241 11.02 3.41 22.71
C ASP A 241 9.90 3.62 21.69
N VAL A 242 10.25 3.80 20.40
CA VAL A 242 9.28 3.85 19.30
C VAL A 242 8.51 2.54 19.19
N ASP A 243 9.21 1.39 19.17
CA ASP A 243 8.60 0.07 19.14
C ASP A 243 7.62 -0.13 20.30
N SER A 244 8.06 0.23 21.50
CA SER A 244 7.28 0.10 22.72
C SER A 244 6.04 1.01 22.72
N CYS A 245 6.16 2.23 22.20
CA CYS A 245 5.04 3.16 22.09
C CYS A 245 4.00 2.70 21.07
N ILE A 246 4.43 2.22 19.89
CA ILE A 246 3.53 1.68 18.87
C ILE A 246 2.74 0.49 19.43
N ASP A 247 3.42 -0.47 20.05
CA ASP A 247 2.75 -1.62 20.66
C ASP A 247 1.76 -1.20 21.75
N ALA A 248 2.19 -0.31 22.66
CA ALA A 248 1.35 0.19 23.73
C ALA A 248 0.09 0.90 23.20
N MET A 249 0.23 1.73 22.18
CA MET A 249 -0.87 2.45 21.54
C MET A 249 -1.87 1.47 20.94
N MET A 250 -1.41 0.48 20.20
CA MET A 250 -2.29 -0.53 19.60
C MET A 250 -2.98 -1.40 20.67
N ARG A 251 -2.28 -1.76 21.76
CA ARG A 251 -2.91 -2.40 22.93
C ARG A 251 -3.99 -1.53 23.55
N GLY A 252 -3.74 -0.22 23.66
CA GLY A 252 -4.72 0.73 24.16
C GLY A 252 -6.00 0.76 23.33
N ILE A 253 -5.89 0.65 22.01
CA ILE A 253 -7.04 0.52 21.11
C ILE A 253 -7.80 -0.77 21.42
N ARG A 254 -7.12 -1.91 21.55
CA ARG A 254 -7.72 -3.20 21.86
C ARG A 254 -8.33 -3.25 23.28
N ASP A 255 -7.78 -2.53 24.26
CA ASP A 255 -8.36 -2.41 25.61
C ASP A 255 -9.80 -1.85 25.60
N MET A 256 -10.13 -1.06 24.58
CA MET A 256 -11.49 -0.49 24.42
C MET A 256 -12.47 -1.47 23.75
N GLY A 257 -12.07 -2.73 23.54
CA GLY A 257 -12.86 -3.75 22.86
C GLY A 257 -12.93 -3.54 21.34
N ASP A 258 -12.09 -2.70 20.78
CA ASP A 258 -12.08 -2.41 19.34
C ASP A 258 -11.53 -3.59 18.55
N GLY A 259 -12.37 -4.22 17.75
CA GLY A 259 -12.08 -5.39 16.94
C GLY A 259 -11.90 -5.11 15.45
N ARG A 260 -11.83 -3.86 15.06
CA ARG A 260 -11.59 -3.50 13.65
C ARG A 260 -10.26 -4.06 13.16
N PRO A 261 -10.15 -4.47 11.88
CA PRO A 261 -8.93 -5.03 11.33
C PRO A 261 -7.74 -4.09 11.54
N PHE A 262 -6.56 -4.68 11.73
CA PHE A 262 -5.30 -3.98 11.95
C PHE A 262 -4.21 -4.51 11.02
N SER A 263 -3.35 -3.63 10.53
CA SER A 263 -2.11 -3.99 9.86
C SER A 263 -0.97 -3.05 10.20
N MET A 264 0.24 -3.44 9.80
CA MET A 264 1.49 -2.73 10.01
C MET A 264 2.17 -2.46 8.68
N GLN A 265 2.51 -1.20 8.40
CA GLN A 265 3.40 -0.84 7.31
C GLN A 265 4.85 -0.84 7.83
N LEU A 266 5.63 -1.76 7.34
CA LEU A 266 7.07 -1.84 7.61
C LEU A 266 7.86 -0.94 6.65
N GLY A 267 9.18 -1.03 6.70
CA GLY A 267 10.09 -0.14 5.99
C GLY A 267 9.95 -0.16 4.48
N PHE A 268 10.35 0.96 3.90
CA PHE A 268 10.30 1.20 2.45
C PHE A 268 11.24 0.27 1.68
N ASP A 269 11.16 0.40 0.36
CA ASP A 269 11.81 -0.35 -0.68
C ASP A 269 11.08 -1.68 -0.94
N LYS A 270 11.01 -2.55 0.04
CA LYS A 270 10.15 -3.73 0.03
C LYS A 270 9.88 -4.25 1.43
N SER A 271 8.62 -4.48 1.75
CA SER A 271 8.22 -5.18 2.98
C SER A 271 6.80 -5.75 2.89
N ILE A 272 6.54 -6.70 3.79
CA ILE A 272 5.22 -7.28 4.03
C ILE A 272 5.00 -7.23 5.54
N SER A 273 3.81 -6.90 6.03
CA SER A 273 3.53 -6.74 7.47
C SER A 273 4.04 -7.91 8.33
N THR A 274 4.00 -9.12 7.77
CA THR A 274 4.43 -10.34 8.44
C THR A 274 5.93 -10.66 8.29
N ASP A 275 6.76 -9.74 7.77
CA ASP A 275 8.22 -9.91 7.74
C ASP A 275 8.83 -9.81 9.13
N ASN A 276 8.20 -9.04 10.02
CA ASN A 276 8.62 -8.99 11.41
C ASN A 276 7.82 -10.01 12.24
N PRO A 277 8.47 -10.99 12.91
CA PRO A 277 7.80 -12.05 13.65
C PRO A 277 6.88 -11.56 14.77
N TYR A 278 7.22 -10.44 15.42
CA TYR A 278 6.37 -9.87 16.46
C TYR A 278 5.04 -9.38 15.90
N TRP A 279 5.06 -8.67 14.77
CA TRP A 279 3.86 -8.14 14.13
C TRP A 279 3.07 -9.22 13.38
N ALA A 280 3.74 -10.27 12.88
CA ALA A 280 3.11 -11.38 12.17
C ALA A 280 1.95 -12.02 12.95
N ASP A 281 2.08 -12.12 14.28
CA ASP A 281 1.07 -12.70 15.17
C ASP A 281 -0.06 -11.72 15.56
N ARG A 282 0.01 -10.47 15.10
CA ARG A 282 -0.88 -9.38 15.56
C ARG A 282 -1.68 -8.72 14.46
N VAL A 283 -1.20 -8.79 13.24
CA VAL A 283 -1.88 -8.21 12.08
C VAL A 283 -3.00 -9.13 11.58
N ASP A 284 -4.07 -8.54 11.06
CA ASP A 284 -5.19 -9.25 10.47
C ASP A 284 -5.05 -9.40 8.94
N TRP A 285 -4.16 -8.61 8.33
CA TRP A 285 -3.89 -8.61 6.91
C TRP A 285 -2.48 -8.09 6.59
N ASN A 286 -1.97 -8.42 5.40
CA ASN A 286 -0.66 -8.00 4.93
C ASN A 286 -0.76 -6.70 4.12
N PHE A 287 -0.16 -5.63 4.64
CA PHE A 287 0.22 -4.47 3.85
C PHE A 287 1.49 -4.85 3.06
N VAL A 288 1.39 -4.86 1.74
CA VAL A 288 2.51 -5.14 0.85
C VAL A 288 3.05 -3.83 0.32
N TYR A 289 4.33 -3.59 0.56
CA TYR A 289 5.05 -2.40 0.14
C TYR A 289 6.16 -2.79 -0.82
N THR A 290 6.19 -2.25 -2.04
CA THR A 290 7.30 -2.49 -2.96
C THR A 290 7.31 -1.51 -4.12
N TYR A 291 8.49 -0.99 -4.45
CA TYR A 291 8.74 -0.18 -5.64
C TYR A 291 9.17 -1.03 -6.86
N TYR A 292 9.25 -2.35 -6.72
CA TYR A 292 9.68 -3.31 -7.73
C TYR A 292 8.50 -4.02 -8.41
N PRO A 293 8.69 -4.95 -9.34
CA PRO A 293 7.61 -5.75 -9.92
C PRO A 293 6.74 -6.39 -8.85
N THR A 294 5.53 -5.84 -8.67
CA THR A 294 4.69 -6.04 -7.46
C THR A 294 4.22 -7.47 -7.26
N TYR A 295 4.16 -8.28 -8.33
CA TYR A 295 3.76 -9.69 -8.23
C TYR A 295 4.66 -10.50 -7.30
N VAL A 296 5.94 -10.16 -7.17
CA VAL A 296 6.91 -10.89 -6.32
C VAL A 296 6.46 -10.82 -4.87
N ALA A 297 6.31 -9.61 -4.34
CA ALA A 297 5.91 -9.39 -2.95
C ALA A 297 4.48 -9.85 -2.68
N VAL A 298 3.55 -9.66 -3.63
CA VAL A 298 2.15 -10.08 -3.46
C VAL A 298 2.02 -11.60 -3.45
N LEU A 299 2.71 -12.34 -4.35
CA LEU A 299 2.72 -13.81 -4.33
C LEU A 299 3.36 -14.34 -3.04
N GLU A 300 4.42 -13.71 -2.57
CA GLU A 300 5.05 -14.04 -1.29
C GLU A 300 4.05 -13.88 -0.14
N ALA A 301 3.40 -12.72 -0.02
CA ALA A 301 2.38 -12.46 1.00
C ALA A 301 1.20 -13.45 0.89
N TYR A 302 0.75 -13.75 -0.32
CA TYR A 302 -0.32 -14.71 -0.56
C TYR A 302 0.07 -16.13 -0.13
N SER A 303 1.32 -16.54 -0.31
CA SER A 303 1.78 -17.90 0.04
C SER A 303 1.93 -18.16 1.53
N ARG A 304 2.04 -17.10 2.35
CA ARG A 304 2.27 -17.21 3.81
C ARG A 304 1.10 -17.86 4.53
N GLN A 305 1.43 -18.52 5.65
CA GLN A 305 0.46 -19.17 6.52
C GLN A 305 0.54 -18.56 7.95
N PRO A 306 -0.58 -18.36 8.64
CA PRO A 306 -1.95 -18.56 8.15
C PRO A 306 -2.29 -17.61 6.99
N GLY A 307 -3.25 -17.99 6.13
CA GLY A 307 -3.69 -17.14 5.02
C GLY A 307 -4.27 -15.82 5.51
N MET A 308 -3.79 -14.71 4.95
CA MET A 308 -4.27 -13.35 5.24
C MET A 308 -4.56 -12.61 3.94
N PRO A 309 -5.49 -11.62 3.93
CA PRO A 309 -5.61 -10.73 2.78
C PRO A 309 -4.28 -10.01 2.55
N ALA A 310 -3.81 -9.98 1.31
CA ALA A 310 -2.68 -9.16 0.90
C ALA A 310 -3.22 -7.95 0.13
N VAL A 311 -2.80 -6.75 0.48
CA VAL A 311 -3.14 -5.52 -0.26
C VAL A 311 -1.84 -4.86 -0.68
N LEU A 312 -1.72 -4.49 -1.94
CA LEU A 312 -0.65 -3.62 -2.38
C LEU A 312 -0.91 -2.23 -1.77
N GLY A 313 -0.33 -1.99 -0.61
CA GLY A 313 -0.59 -0.80 0.19
C GLY A 313 0.22 0.40 -0.27
N GLU A 314 1.44 0.15 -0.76
CA GLU A 314 2.27 1.18 -1.36
C GLU A 314 3.17 0.63 -2.46
N ALA A 315 3.28 1.40 -3.55
CA ALA A 315 4.14 1.15 -4.69
C ALA A 315 4.56 2.50 -5.30
N ASN A 316 5.15 2.51 -6.49
CA ASN A 316 5.51 3.78 -7.12
C ASN A 316 4.29 4.68 -7.30
N TYR A 317 4.39 5.92 -6.87
CA TYR A 317 3.36 6.94 -6.99
C TYR A 317 3.42 7.65 -8.35
N GLU A 318 2.27 8.08 -8.87
CA GLU A 318 2.20 8.85 -10.11
C GLU A 318 2.98 10.15 -9.99
N GLY A 319 3.86 10.41 -10.95
CA GLY A 319 4.70 11.62 -10.98
C GLY A 319 5.97 11.55 -10.14
N GLU A 320 6.09 10.58 -9.24
CA GLU A 320 7.30 10.35 -8.46
C GLU A 320 8.21 9.31 -9.11
N ASN A 321 9.46 9.29 -8.65
CA ASN A 321 10.43 8.28 -9.03
C ASN A 321 11.07 7.68 -7.78
N ASN A 322 10.57 6.53 -7.36
CA ASN A 322 11.08 5.77 -6.22
C ASN A 322 11.97 4.59 -6.64
N GLN A 323 12.28 4.48 -7.93
CA GLN A 323 13.15 3.45 -8.47
C GLN A 323 14.55 3.98 -8.76
N PRO A 324 15.62 3.18 -8.60
CA PRO A 324 17.01 3.66 -8.63
C PRO A 324 17.46 4.34 -9.93
N GLU A 325 16.87 4.00 -11.07
CA GLU A 325 17.35 4.44 -12.39
C GLU A 325 16.24 4.95 -13.30
N SER A 326 15.03 5.13 -12.79
CA SER A 326 13.88 5.34 -13.64
C SER A 326 13.54 6.81 -13.86
N LEU A 327 12.82 7.03 -14.94
CA LEU A 327 12.09 8.25 -15.23
C LEU A 327 10.88 8.36 -14.27
N PRO A 328 10.24 9.52 -14.18
CA PRO A 328 9.01 9.65 -13.41
C PRO A 328 7.99 8.57 -13.75
N THR A 329 7.32 8.06 -12.74
CA THR A 329 6.31 7.00 -12.85
C THR A 329 5.19 7.39 -13.80
N THR A 330 4.93 6.52 -14.78
CA THR A 330 3.95 6.71 -15.83
C THR A 330 2.63 5.99 -15.53
N ASP A 331 1.59 6.24 -16.33
CA ASP A 331 0.33 5.51 -16.28
C ASP A 331 0.48 4.02 -16.59
N GLU A 332 1.44 3.63 -17.45
CA GLU A 332 1.78 2.22 -17.67
C GLU A 332 2.36 1.58 -16.41
N THR A 333 3.24 2.27 -15.68
CA THR A 333 3.82 1.76 -14.43
C THR A 333 2.73 1.49 -13.41
N LEU A 334 1.84 2.46 -13.14
CA LEU A 334 0.73 2.30 -12.19
C LEU A 334 -0.19 1.13 -12.58
N ARG A 335 -0.54 1.07 -13.85
CA ARG A 335 -1.41 0.01 -14.38
C ARG A 335 -0.78 -1.37 -14.22
N ARG A 336 0.51 -1.48 -14.53
CA ARG A 336 1.27 -2.73 -14.42
C ARG A 336 1.37 -3.21 -12.98
N GLN A 337 1.66 -2.31 -12.04
CA GLN A 337 1.68 -2.59 -10.60
C GLN A 337 0.33 -3.15 -10.12
N ALA A 338 -0.76 -2.47 -10.45
CA ALA A 338 -2.12 -2.86 -10.05
C ALA A 338 -2.52 -4.22 -10.64
N LEU A 339 -2.25 -4.46 -11.94
CA LEU A 339 -2.62 -5.71 -12.61
C LEU A 339 -1.82 -6.89 -12.08
N TRP A 340 -0.52 -6.74 -11.86
CA TRP A 340 0.28 -7.76 -11.22
C TRP A 340 -0.21 -8.08 -9.82
N ALA A 341 -0.56 -7.07 -9.01
CA ALA A 341 -1.10 -7.30 -7.67
C ALA A 341 -2.40 -8.09 -7.73
N LEU A 342 -3.38 -7.65 -8.51
CA LEU A 342 -4.70 -8.27 -8.60
C LEU A 342 -4.66 -9.71 -9.18
N THR A 343 -3.76 -9.96 -10.13
CA THR A 343 -3.59 -11.32 -10.72
C THR A 343 -2.65 -12.21 -9.92
N SER A 344 -2.04 -11.68 -8.87
CA SER A 344 -1.24 -12.41 -7.87
C SER A 344 -1.96 -12.65 -6.55
N GLY A 345 -3.25 -12.35 -6.48
CA GLY A 345 -4.12 -12.66 -5.32
C GLY A 345 -4.28 -11.54 -4.31
N ALA A 346 -3.96 -10.29 -4.67
CA ALA A 346 -4.24 -9.15 -3.81
C ALA A 346 -5.75 -8.95 -3.62
N ALA A 347 -6.14 -8.61 -2.39
CA ALA A 347 -7.49 -8.20 -2.01
C ALA A 347 -7.78 -6.73 -2.35
N GLY A 348 -6.88 -6.10 -3.06
CA GLY A 348 -6.96 -4.73 -3.51
C GLY A 348 -5.59 -4.05 -3.61
N GLU A 349 -5.62 -2.78 -3.94
CA GLU A 349 -4.42 -1.96 -4.07
C GLU A 349 -4.71 -0.49 -3.74
N PHE A 350 -3.66 0.22 -3.39
CA PHE A 350 -3.62 1.67 -3.25
C PHE A 350 -2.80 2.27 -4.39
N VAL A 351 -3.26 3.39 -4.91
CA VAL A 351 -2.46 4.27 -5.74
C VAL A 351 -2.07 5.49 -4.92
N GLY A 352 -0.99 6.13 -5.31
CA GLY A 352 -0.59 7.42 -4.81
C GLY A 352 -0.15 8.31 -5.96
N SER A 353 0.07 9.57 -5.67
CA SER A 353 0.65 10.53 -6.58
C SER A 353 1.56 11.48 -5.79
N ASP A 354 2.34 12.29 -6.47
CA ASP A 354 3.14 13.37 -5.87
C ASP A 354 2.29 14.41 -5.11
N ASP A 355 0.95 14.32 -5.19
CA ASP A 355 0.01 15.13 -4.43
C ASP A 355 -0.38 14.52 -3.06
N TRP A 356 0.30 13.47 -2.58
CA TRP A 356 0.05 12.91 -1.25
C TRP A 356 0.23 13.94 -0.12
N GLU A 357 1.05 14.98 -0.37
CA GLU A 357 1.26 16.17 0.47
C GLU A 357 0.33 17.33 0.13
N PHE A 358 -0.52 17.22 -0.89
CA PHE A 358 -1.39 18.30 -1.37
C PHE A 358 -0.63 19.57 -1.77
N HIS A 359 0.32 19.43 -2.68
CA HIS A 359 1.04 20.55 -3.27
C HIS A 359 0.11 21.50 -4.03
N ASP A 360 0.54 22.74 -4.25
CA ASP A 360 -0.24 23.72 -4.99
C ASP A 360 -0.71 23.18 -6.34
N GLY A 361 -1.99 23.36 -6.62
CA GLY A 361 -2.60 22.86 -7.85
C GLY A 361 -3.07 21.41 -7.83
N TRP A 362 -3.04 20.72 -6.69
CA TRP A 362 -3.51 19.34 -6.56
C TRP A 362 -4.95 19.11 -7.09
N GLN A 363 -5.82 20.11 -6.98
CA GLN A 363 -7.20 20.03 -7.46
C GLN A 363 -7.30 19.78 -8.97
N GLN A 364 -6.33 20.28 -9.74
CA GLN A 364 -6.26 20.06 -11.19
C GLN A 364 -5.77 18.66 -11.55
N ARG A 365 -5.11 17.98 -10.63
CA ARG A 365 -4.55 16.63 -10.79
C ARG A 365 -5.41 15.52 -10.16
N LEU A 366 -6.61 15.84 -9.70
CA LEU A 366 -7.56 14.85 -9.17
C LEU A 366 -7.97 13.78 -10.18
N SER A 367 -7.88 14.07 -11.48
CA SER A 367 -8.24 13.13 -12.55
C SER A 367 -7.15 13.09 -13.60
N THR A 368 -6.39 12.00 -13.61
CA THR A 368 -5.30 11.76 -14.56
C THR A 368 -5.66 10.61 -15.52
N PRO A 369 -4.95 10.46 -16.65
CA PRO A 369 -5.07 9.27 -17.48
C PRO A 369 -4.84 7.99 -16.71
N ALA A 370 -3.82 7.95 -15.83
CA ALA A 370 -3.50 6.80 -14.97
C ALA A 370 -4.69 6.43 -14.08
N LEU A 371 -5.23 7.36 -13.31
CA LEU A 371 -6.39 7.11 -12.43
C LEU A 371 -7.63 6.66 -13.20
N THR A 372 -7.83 7.18 -14.43
CA THR A 372 -8.91 6.74 -15.31
C THR A 372 -8.75 5.28 -15.72
N GLN A 373 -7.54 4.84 -16.04
CA GLN A 373 -7.22 3.45 -16.39
C GLN A 373 -7.38 2.53 -15.17
N ILE A 374 -6.82 2.91 -14.03
CA ILE A 374 -6.96 2.16 -12.77
C ILE A 374 -8.43 1.99 -12.38
N ARG A 375 -9.24 3.04 -12.49
CA ARG A 375 -10.69 2.94 -12.24
C ARG A 375 -11.37 1.89 -13.13
N ARG A 376 -11.05 1.85 -14.43
CA ARG A 376 -11.61 0.84 -15.35
C ARG A 376 -11.23 -0.59 -14.95
N LEU A 377 -9.99 -0.79 -14.53
CA LEU A 377 -9.52 -2.09 -14.06
C LEU A 377 -10.23 -2.52 -12.77
N ARG A 378 -10.34 -1.62 -11.80
CA ARG A 378 -11.08 -1.85 -10.56
C ARG A 378 -12.55 -2.18 -10.80
N ASP A 379 -13.19 -1.47 -11.74
CA ASP A 379 -14.57 -1.74 -12.15
C ASP A 379 -14.71 -3.11 -12.82
N LEU A 380 -13.75 -3.49 -13.66
CA LEU A 380 -13.70 -4.83 -14.26
C LEU A 380 -13.61 -5.89 -13.18
N PHE A 381 -12.61 -5.82 -12.29
CA PHE A 381 -12.42 -6.80 -11.23
C PHE A 381 -13.60 -6.86 -10.27
N SER A 382 -14.21 -5.74 -9.90
CA SER A 382 -15.36 -5.69 -8.99
C SER A 382 -16.59 -6.45 -9.51
N ARG A 383 -16.69 -6.66 -10.83
CA ARG A 383 -17.79 -7.43 -11.46
C ARG A 383 -17.48 -8.92 -11.62
N LEU A 384 -16.27 -9.34 -11.27
CA LEU A 384 -15.79 -10.70 -11.41
C LEU A 384 -15.72 -11.36 -10.03
N PRO A 385 -15.70 -12.69 -9.95
CA PRO A 385 -15.56 -13.40 -8.67
C PRO A 385 -14.11 -13.37 -8.17
N TRP A 386 -13.51 -12.16 -8.10
CA TRP A 386 -12.11 -11.91 -7.79
C TRP A 386 -11.68 -12.53 -6.46
N TRP A 387 -12.57 -12.56 -5.45
CA TRP A 387 -12.29 -13.14 -4.13
C TRP A 387 -12.12 -14.66 -4.15
N ARG A 388 -12.45 -15.32 -5.27
CA ARG A 388 -12.28 -16.76 -5.51
C ARG A 388 -11.04 -17.07 -6.34
N LEU A 389 -10.33 -16.06 -6.82
CA LEU A 389 -9.13 -16.23 -7.62
C LEU A 389 -8.00 -16.80 -6.76
N VAL A 390 -7.36 -17.84 -7.30
CA VAL A 390 -6.15 -18.45 -6.77
C VAL A 390 -5.04 -18.19 -7.79
N PRO A 391 -3.91 -17.56 -7.38
CA PRO A 391 -2.77 -17.35 -8.26
C PRO A 391 -2.24 -18.66 -8.83
N ASP A 392 -1.86 -18.67 -10.10
CA ASP A 392 -1.29 -19.81 -10.79
C ASP A 392 0.23 -19.94 -10.53
N SER A 393 0.60 -20.02 -9.24
CA SER A 393 1.99 -20.11 -8.79
C SER A 393 2.67 -21.40 -9.26
N GLU A 394 1.90 -22.49 -9.42
CA GLU A 394 2.38 -23.80 -9.87
C GLU A 394 2.40 -23.94 -11.39
N HIS A 395 2.09 -22.87 -12.13
CA HIS A 395 2.07 -22.84 -13.59
C HIS A 395 1.17 -23.89 -14.25
N THR A 396 0.06 -24.23 -13.60
CA THR A 396 -0.89 -25.27 -14.07
C THR A 396 -1.86 -24.74 -15.12
N LEU A 397 -2.17 -23.42 -15.09
CA LEU A 397 -3.02 -22.76 -16.07
C LEU A 397 -2.21 -22.26 -17.27
N VAL A 398 -1.20 -21.41 -17.04
CA VAL A 398 -0.29 -20.91 -18.07
C VAL A 398 0.99 -21.74 -18.02
N THR A 399 1.17 -22.62 -18.99
CA THR A 399 2.24 -23.63 -18.96
C THR A 399 3.51 -23.23 -19.71
N ARG A 400 3.43 -22.24 -20.61
CA ARG A 400 4.58 -21.72 -21.39
C ARG A 400 4.39 -20.24 -21.71
N GLY A 401 5.50 -19.55 -21.98
CA GLY A 401 5.50 -18.16 -22.44
C GLY A 401 5.29 -17.12 -21.34
N ARG A 402 5.64 -17.45 -20.09
CA ARG A 402 5.47 -16.54 -18.95
C ARG A 402 6.48 -15.41 -18.86
N GLY A 403 7.52 -15.40 -19.69
CA GLY A 403 8.62 -14.46 -19.50
C GLY A 403 9.51 -14.82 -18.31
N THR A 404 10.21 -13.85 -17.76
CA THR A 404 11.21 -14.04 -16.70
C THR A 404 10.64 -13.77 -15.33
N GLN A 405 10.42 -14.84 -14.56
CA GLN A 405 10.00 -14.72 -13.17
C GLN A 405 11.18 -14.29 -12.29
N LEU A 406 11.03 -13.21 -11.57
CA LEU A 406 11.94 -12.85 -10.49
C LEU A 406 11.69 -13.76 -9.29
N LYS A 407 12.76 -14.35 -8.76
CA LYS A 407 12.69 -15.22 -7.56
C LYS A 407 13.09 -14.50 -6.28
N THR A 408 13.69 -13.35 -6.40
CA THR A 408 14.18 -12.52 -5.29
C THR A 408 13.99 -11.06 -5.65
N ASP A 409 14.04 -10.23 -4.63
CA ASP A 409 13.90 -8.78 -4.67
C ASP A 409 15.13 -8.10 -5.26
N LYS A 410 15.38 -8.32 -6.51
CA LYS A 410 16.35 -7.47 -7.21
C LYS A 410 15.67 -6.16 -7.53
N ALA A 411 16.33 -5.07 -7.17
CA ALA A 411 16.01 -3.75 -7.66
C ALA A 411 15.91 -3.81 -9.20
N MET A 412 14.70 -3.66 -9.71
CA MET A 412 14.39 -3.69 -11.13
C MET A 412 13.23 -2.76 -11.37
N ASP A 413 13.31 -1.96 -12.39
CA ASP A 413 12.20 -1.12 -12.82
C ASP A 413 10.97 -2.00 -13.15
N VAL A 414 9.80 -1.51 -12.79
CA VAL A 414 8.52 -2.18 -13.07
C VAL A 414 8.36 -2.44 -14.57
N LEU A 415 8.80 -1.52 -15.42
CA LEU A 415 8.68 -1.65 -16.87
C LEU A 415 9.68 -2.61 -17.50
N ASP A 416 10.77 -2.95 -16.83
CA ASP A 416 11.81 -3.85 -17.35
C ASP A 416 11.48 -5.34 -17.19
N ASN A 417 10.45 -5.69 -16.43
CA ASN A 417 10.07 -7.09 -16.23
C ASN A 417 8.88 -7.49 -17.11
N ASP A 418 8.98 -8.69 -17.70
CA ASP A 418 8.03 -9.23 -18.67
C ASP A 418 7.16 -10.37 -18.13
N TYR A 419 7.19 -10.65 -16.81
CA TYR A 419 6.56 -11.83 -16.26
C TYR A 419 5.03 -11.79 -16.34
N VAL A 420 4.46 -12.84 -16.93
CA VAL A 420 3.01 -13.06 -17.06
C VAL A 420 2.45 -13.66 -15.78
N THR A 421 1.54 -12.97 -15.13
CA THR A 421 0.79 -13.48 -13.98
C THR A 421 -0.57 -14.00 -14.39
N ALA A 422 -1.08 -14.98 -13.66
CA ALA A 422 -2.37 -15.57 -13.90
C ALA A 422 -3.04 -15.99 -12.59
N ALA A 423 -4.36 -15.95 -12.57
CA ALA A 423 -5.16 -16.50 -11.48
C ALA A 423 -6.45 -17.12 -12.03
N GLN A 424 -6.96 -18.16 -11.34
CA GLN A 424 -8.20 -18.82 -11.73
C GLN A 424 -9.04 -19.20 -10.51
N THR A 425 -10.34 -19.35 -10.72
CA THR A 425 -11.21 -19.94 -9.69
C THR A 425 -11.03 -21.46 -9.64
N PRO A 426 -11.12 -22.11 -8.46
CA PRO A 426 -10.90 -23.55 -8.31
C PRO A 426 -11.82 -24.43 -9.16
N ASP A 427 -13.00 -23.93 -9.55
CA ASP A 427 -13.97 -24.62 -10.39
C ASP A 427 -13.72 -24.43 -11.90
N GLY A 428 -12.66 -23.72 -12.28
CA GLY A 428 -12.27 -23.48 -13.68
C GLY A 428 -13.27 -22.62 -14.48
N ARG A 429 -14.20 -21.92 -13.82
CA ARG A 429 -15.22 -21.09 -14.48
C ARG A 429 -14.73 -19.71 -14.86
N PHE A 430 -13.68 -19.25 -14.21
CA PHE A 430 -13.12 -17.94 -14.43
C PHE A 430 -11.61 -17.96 -14.27
N ALA A 431 -10.91 -17.31 -15.20
CA ALA A 431 -9.50 -17.05 -15.09
C ALA A 431 -9.15 -15.69 -15.69
N VAL A 432 -8.11 -15.08 -15.18
CA VAL A 432 -7.52 -13.82 -15.66
C VAL A 432 -6.01 -13.98 -15.79
N ILE A 433 -5.46 -13.52 -16.91
CA ILE A 433 -4.04 -13.60 -17.21
C ILE A 433 -3.58 -12.21 -17.64
N TYR A 434 -2.59 -11.67 -16.97
CA TYR A 434 -1.98 -10.40 -17.33
C TYR A 434 -0.66 -10.60 -18.06
N LEU A 435 -0.56 -10.04 -19.24
CA LEU A 435 0.64 -10.04 -20.07
C LEU A 435 1.17 -8.61 -20.14
N PRO A 436 2.28 -8.28 -19.45
CA PRO A 436 2.85 -6.93 -19.43
C PRO A 436 3.53 -6.56 -20.74
N THR A 437 3.91 -7.56 -21.53
CA THR A 437 4.55 -7.41 -22.83
C THR A 437 3.98 -8.41 -23.84
N ARG A 438 4.35 -8.29 -25.10
CA ARG A 438 3.84 -9.16 -26.15
C ARG A 438 4.51 -10.52 -26.13
N HIS A 439 3.91 -11.48 -25.43
CA HIS A 439 4.29 -12.90 -25.43
C HIS A 439 3.21 -13.78 -26.04
N THR A 440 3.60 -14.91 -26.63
CA THR A 440 2.68 -16.01 -26.90
C THR A 440 2.69 -16.97 -25.72
N ILE A 441 1.55 -17.14 -25.09
CA ILE A 441 1.37 -18.04 -23.94
C ILE A 441 0.65 -19.32 -24.35
N SER A 442 0.94 -20.42 -23.61
CA SER A 442 0.16 -21.66 -23.69
C SER A 442 -0.73 -21.82 -22.48
N VAL A 443 -2.05 -21.99 -22.71
CA VAL A 443 -3.06 -22.17 -21.68
C VAL A 443 -3.51 -23.63 -21.64
N ASN A 444 -3.47 -24.23 -20.46
CA ASN A 444 -3.96 -25.57 -20.20
C ASN A 444 -5.50 -25.58 -20.18
N ARG A 445 -6.11 -26.01 -21.25
CA ARG A 445 -7.58 -26.08 -21.36
C ARG A 445 -8.23 -27.07 -20.39
N ALA A 446 -7.50 -28.10 -19.95
CA ALA A 446 -8.01 -29.09 -19.01
C ALA A 446 -8.20 -28.52 -17.58
N ALA A 447 -7.52 -27.40 -17.25
CA ALA A 447 -7.70 -26.66 -16.01
C ALA A 447 -8.99 -25.81 -16.00
N LEU A 448 -9.69 -25.72 -17.13
CA LEU A 448 -10.85 -24.85 -17.35
C LEU A 448 -12.07 -25.66 -17.75
N ARG A 449 -13.26 -25.10 -17.55
CA ARG A 449 -14.50 -25.72 -18.04
C ARG A 449 -14.56 -25.70 -19.56
N ALA A 450 -15.33 -26.66 -20.12
CA ALA A 450 -15.45 -26.81 -21.57
C ALA A 450 -16.18 -25.63 -22.27
N ASP A 451 -17.06 -24.94 -21.56
CA ASP A 451 -17.88 -23.81 -22.03
C ASP A 451 -17.21 -22.42 -21.90
N ILE A 452 -15.93 -22.39 -21.54
CA ILE A 452 -15.14 -21.14 -21.39
C ILE A 452 -15.06 -20.38 -22.71
N ARG A 453 -15.28 -19.07 -22.60
CA ARG A 453 -15.08 -18.08 -23.67
C ARG A 453 -13.89 -17.21 -23.33
N ALA A 454 -13.15 -16.80 -24.35
CA ALA A 454 -11.97 -15.97 -24.21
C ALA A 454 -12.19 -14.56 -24.77
N ALA A 455 -11.61 -13.57 -24.11
CA ALA A 455 -11.56 -12.23 -24.64
C ALA A 455 -10.30 -11.50 -24.17
N TRP A 456 -9.68 -10.76 -25.06
CA TRP A 456 -8.70 -9.75 -24.71
C TRP A 456 -9.40 -8.51 -24.16
N ILE A 457 -8.86 -7.96 -23.10
CA ILE A 457 -9.27 -6.65 -22.57
C ILE A 457 -8.08 -5.72 -22.73
N ASP A 458 -8.31 -4.62 -23.42
CA ASP A 458 -7.38 -3.50 -23.46
C ASP A 458 -7.38 -2.78 -22.11
N PRO A 459 -6.27 -2.78 -21.36
CA PRO A 459 -6.29 -2.26 -20.00
C PRO A 459 -6.39 -0.74 -19.94
N THR A 460 -6.09 -0.03 -21.02
CA THR A 460 -6.14 1.44 -21.10
C THR A 460 -7.54 1.95 -21.44
N SER A 461 -8.23 1.30 -22.39
CA SER A 461 -9.56 1.71 -22.84
C SER A 461 -10.71 0.91 -22.21
N GLY A 462 -10.43 -0.28 -21.64
CA GLY A 462 -11.43 -1.24 -21.19
C GLY A 462 -12.12 -1.99 -22.37
N THR A 463 -11.68 -1.79 -23.60
CA THR A 463 -12.29 -2.42 -24.77
C THR A 463 -12.12 -3.93 -24.72
N ARG A 464 -13.23 -4.66 -24.89
CA ARG A 464 -13.27 -6.11 -24.95
C ARG A 464 -13.22 -6.61 -26.39
N ARG A 465 -12.29 -7.53 -26.68
CA ARG A 465 -12.12 -8.20 -27.99
C ARG A 465 -12.31 -9.71 -27.83
N PRO A 466 -13.51 -10.27 -28.11
CA PRO A 466 -13.71 -11.71 -28.09
C PRO A 466 -12.77 -12.42 -29.05
N VAL A 467 -12.25 -13.59 -28.63
CA VAL A 467 -11.42 -14.45 -29.46
C VAL A 467 -11.83 -15.92 -29.30
N PRO A 468 -11.60 -16.75 -30.32
CA PRO A 468 -11.86 -18.19 -30.18
C PRO A 468 -11.06 -18.79 -28.99
N MET A 469 -11.66 -19.74 -28.27
CA MET A 469 -10.96 -20.47 -27.24
C MET A 469 -9.97 -21.44 -27.87
N GLN A 470 -8.68 -21.27 -27.57
CA GLN A 470 -7.58 -22.05 -28.11
C GLN A 470 -6.56 -22.37 -27.01
N SER A 471 -5.56 -23.21 -27.33
CA SER A 471 -4.49 -23.56 -26.38
C SER A 471 -3.35 -22.54 -26.33
N THR A 472 -3.27 -21.66 -27.31
CA THR A 472 -2.23 -20.62 -27.38
C THR A 472 -2.85 -19.26 -27.63
N PHE A 473 -2.34 -18.21 -26.99
CA PHE A 473 -2.83 -16.86 -27.11
C PHE A 473 -1.67 -15.88 -27.29
N THR A 474 -1.83 -14.95 -28.23
CA THR A 474 -0.89 -13.85 -28.46
C THR A 474 -1.67 -12.54 -28.37
N PRO A 475 -1.21 -11.52 -27.64
CA PRO A 475 -1.87 -10.21 -27.57
C PRO A 475 -2.08 -9.58 -28.96
N PRO A 476 -3.16 -8.81 -29.15
CA PRO A 476 -3.52 -8.26 -30.47
C PRO A 476 -2.54 -7.24 -31.07
N GLY A 477 -1.53 -6.82 -30.33
CA GLY A 477 -0.58 -5.76 -30.70
C GLY A 477 -0.47 -4.73 -29.59
N THR A 478 -0.32 -3.46 -29.91
CA THR A 478 -0.38 -2.37 -28.95
C THR A 478 -1.82 -2.11 -28.51
N ASN A 479 -2.01 -1.70 -27.26
CA ASN A 479 -3.29 -1.26 -26.73
C ASN A 479 -3.62 0.18 -27.18
N ALA A 480 -4.75 0.73 -26.73
CA ALA A 480 -5.16 2.08 -27.14
C ALA A 480 -4.27 3.20 -26.55
N GLY A 481 -3.50 2.91 -25.49
CA GLY A 481 -2.49 3.82 -24.94
C GLY A 481 -1.15 3.80 -25.68
N GLY A 482 -0.97 2.83 -26.59
CA GLY A 482 0.30 2.65 -27.31
C GLY A 482 1.23 1.60 -26.70
N ASP A 483 0.86 1.02 -25.56
CA ASP A 483 1.68 0.04 -24.81
C ASP A 483 1.41 -1.40 -25.25
N ALA A 484 2.23 -2.34 -24.79
CA ALA A 484 2.16 -3.74 -25.22
C ALA A 484 1.35 -4.65 -24.30
N ASP A 485 0.89 -4.14 -23.17
CA ASP A 485 0.23 -4.93 -22.12
C ASP A 485 -1.25 -5.21 -22.40
N TRP A 486 -1.70 -6.41 -22.00
CA TRP A 486 -3.07 -6.89 -22.20
C TRP A 486 -3.53 -7.81 -21.06
N LEU A 487 -4.85 -7.84 -20.85
CA LEU A 487 -5.50 -8.86 -20.04
C LEU A 487 -6.21 -9.88 -20.95
N LEU A 488 -6.00 -11.16 -20.69
CA LEU A 488 -6.82 -12.24 -21.23
C LEU A 488 -7.80 -12.69 -20.13
N VAL A 489 -9.08 -12.55 -20.39
CA VAL A 489 -10.16 -12.95 -19.48
C VAL A 489 -10.87 -14.16 -20.05
N LEU A 490 -10.96 -15.21 -19.25
CA LEU A 490 -11.58 -16.49 -19.57
C LEU A 490 -12.79 -16.70 -18.66
N THR A 491 -14.00 -16.79 -19.23
CA THR A 491 -15.27 -16.89 -18.48
C THR A 491 -16.20 -17.92 -19.08
N SER A 492 -16.90 -18.72 -18.26
CA SER A 492 -18.03 -19.57 -18.67
C SER A 492 -19.31 -18.77 -18.75
#